data_7682a03acf3aeec08727a1d6cf67ea0d
#
_entry.id   7682a03acf3aeec08727a1d6cf67ea0d
#
_cell.length_a   1.000
_cell.length_b   1.000
_cell.length_c   1.000
_cell.angle_alpha   90.00
_cell.angle_beta   90.00
_cell.angle_gamma   90.00
#
_symmetry.space_group_name_H-M   'P 1'
#
loop_
_entity.id
_entity.type
_entity.pdbx_description
1 polymer ?
#
loop_
_entity_poly.entity_id
_entity_poly.type
_entity_poly.pdbx_seq_one_letter_code
_entity_poly.pdbx_strand_id
1 'polypeptide(L)'
;PTFMANPLACAVANASLKLLLDSPWQQNVQRIEQQLKRELEQARHLNAVKDVRVKGAIGVIELHKAIDIHWMQPRFVELGVWVRPFSTLVYVMPPFIMDTVDLSRLTAAMLTVVSEIKDA
;
A
#
# COMPACT_ATOMS: atom_id res chain seq x y z
N PRO A 1 9.95 -29.64 -5.01
CA PRO A 1 8.83 -28.72 -5.16
C PRO A 1 7.96 -28.79 -3.92
N THR A 2 8.16 -27.83 -3.01
CA THR A 2 7.71 -27.90 -1.63
C THR A 2 6.19 -27.73 -1.47
N PHE A 3 5.48 -27.16 -2.45
CA PHE A 3 4.07 -26.82 -2.29
C PHE A 3 3.13 -27.42 -3.34
N MET A 4 3.64 -28.19 -4.28
CA MET A 4 2.83 -28.75 -5.36
C MET A 4 1.79 -29.74 -4.83
N ALA A 5 0.54 -29.49 -5.15
CA ALA A 5 -0.62 -30.35 -4.85
C ALA A 5 -0.80 -30.71 -3.37
N ASN A 6 -0.36 -29.86 -2.43
CA ASN A 6 -0.71 -30.04 -1.03
C ASN A 6 -2.23 -29.92 -0.86
N PRO A 7 -2.96 -30.93 -0.36
CA PRO A 7 -4.42 -30.92 -0.31
C PRO A 7 -5.00 -29.76 0.51
N LEU A 8 -4.37 -29.42 1.65
CA LEU A 8 -4.79 -28.29 2.48
C LEU A 8 -4.60 -26.96 1.75
N ALA A 9 -3.45 -26.76 1.13
CA ALA A 9 -3.17 -25.54 0.38
C ALA A 9 -4.12 -25.39 -0.82
N CYS A 10 -4.44 -26.49 -1.53
CA CYS A 10 -5.41 -26.48 -2.61
C CYS A 10 -6.83 -26.17 -2.13
N ALA A 11 -7.24 -26.72 -0.99
CA ALA A 11 -8.55 -26.42 -0.38
C ALA A 11 -8.66 -24.94 0.02
N VAL A 12 -7.61 -24.38 0.62
CA VAL A 12 -7.54 -22.95 0.98
C VAL A 12 -7.57 -22.06 -0.27
N ALA A 13 -6.82 -22.40 -1.31
CA ALA A 13 -6.82 -21.66 -2.56
C ALA A 13 -8.20 -21.64 -3.23
N ASN A 14 -8.89 -22.78 -3.27
CA ASN A 14 -10.25 -22.87 -3.81
C ASN A 14 -11.25 -22.04 -2.98
N ALA A 15 -11.17 -22.09 -1.65
CA ALA A 15 -12.02 -21.29 -0.77
C ALA A 15 -11.75 -19.79 -0.96
N SER A 16 -10.48 -19.38 -1.09
CA SER A 16 -10.09 -18.00 -1.34
C SER A 16 -10.62 -17.47 -2.68
N LEU A 17 -10.49 -18.28 -3.75
CA LEU A 17 -11.04 -17.92 -5.07
C LEU A 17 -12.56 -17.78 -5.02
N LYS A 18 -13.25 -18.70 -4.34
CA LYS A 18 -14.70 -18.61 -4.19
C LYS A 18 -15.12 -17.33 -3.45
N LEU A 19 -14.48 -17.01 -2.33
CA LEU A 19 -14.72 -15.76 -1.60
C LEU A 19 -14.50 -14.52 -2.48
N LEU A 20 -13.45 -14.52 -3.29
CA LEU A 20 -13.18 -13.43 -4.21
C LEU A 20 -14.30 -13.30 -5.25
N LEU A 21 -14.69 -14.40 -5.90
CA LEU A 21 -15.71 -14.40 -6.96
C LEU A 21 -17.09 -14.03 -6.45
N ASP A 22 -17.43 -14.42 -5.20
CA ASP A 22 -18.69 -14.10 -4.54
C ASP A 22 -18.73 -12.66 -3.98
N SER A 23 -17.61 -11.94 -4.01
CA SER A 23 -17.49 -10.57 -3.50
C SER A 23 -17.53 -9.53 -4.63
N PRO A 24 -17.95 -8.27 -4.37
CA PRO A 24 -17.89 -7.19 -5.34
C PRO A 24 -16.45 -6.63 -5.48
N TRP A 25 -15.47 -7.51 -5.70
CA TRP A 25 -14.05 -7.14 -5.65
C TRP A 25 -13.65 -6.07 -6.66
N GLN A 26 -14.26 -6.05 -7.87
CA GLN A 26 -13.98 -5.03 -8.87
C GLN A 26 -14.40 -3.64 -8.39
N GLN A 27 -15.58 -3.52 -7.77
CA GLN A 27 -16.06 -2.26 -7.20
C GLN A 27 -15.18 -1.82 -6.04
N ASN A 28 -14.75 -2.75 -5.19
CA ASN A 28 -13.84 -2.47 -4.08
C ASN A 28 -12.49 -1.96 -4.58
N VAL A 29 -11.92 -2.60 -5.60
CA VAL A 29 -10.66 -2.17 -6.22
C VAL A 29 -10.80 -0.78 -6.84
N GLN A 30 -11.89 -0.48 -7.55
CA GLN A 30 -12.14 0.84 -8.11
C GLN A 30 -12.28 1.92 -7.03
N ARG A 31 -12.99 1.62 -5.94
CA ARG A 31 -13.11 2.53 -4.79
C ARG A 31 -11.75 2.83 -4.16
N ILE A 32 -10.94 1.78 -3.92
CA ILE A 32 -9.58 1.94 -3.38
C ILE A 32 -8.71 2.78 -4.34
N GLU A 33 -8.77 2.50 -5.63
CA GLU A 33 -8.01 3.24 -6.64
C GLU A 33 -8.33 4.74 -6.62
N GLN A 34 -9.62 5.07 -6.62
CA GLN A 34 -10.06 6.47 -6.60
C GLN A 34 -9.62 7.17 -5.31
N GLN A 35 -9.71 6.48 -4.17
CA GLN A 35 -9.29 7.05 -2.89
C GLN A 35 -7.77 7.24 -2.84
N LEU A 36 -6.98 6.26 -3.24
CA LEU A 36 -5.53 6.37 -3.33
C LEU A 36 -5.08 7.50 -4.26
N LYS A 37 -5.69 7.63 -5.44
CA LYS A 37 -5.39 8.73 -6.38
C LYS A 37 -5.63 10.10 -5.74
N ARG A 38 -6.78 10.28 -5.08
CA ARG A 38 -7.12 11.54 -4.43
C ARG A 38 -6.20 11.87 -3.26
N GLU A 39 -5.93 10.88 -2.40
CA GLU A 39 -5.22 11.12 -1.15
C GLU A 39 -3.70 11.19 -1.34
N LEU A 40 -3.11 10.39 -2.22
CA LEU A 40 -1.67 10.41 -2.47
C LEU A 40 -1.23 11.53 -3.40
N GLU A 41 -2.13 12.21 -4.12
CA GLU A 41 -1.78 13.30 -5.03
C GLU A 41 -0.99 14.42 -4.33
N GLN A 42 -1.30 14.68 -3.06
CA GLN A 42 -0.60 15.69 -2.26
C GLN A 42 0.90 15.42 -2.11
N ALA A 43 1.33 14.15 -2.19
CA ALA A 43 2.73 13.79 -2.11
C ALA A 43 3.56 14.39 -3.26
N ARG A 44 2.97 14.71 -4.42
CA ARG A 44 3.67 15.30 -5.57
C ARG A 44 4.32 16.65 -5.27
N HIS A 45 3.83 17.34 -4.25
CA HIS A 45 4.36 18.65 -3.86
C HIS A 45 5.52 18.56 -2.87
N LEU A 46 5.88 17.36 -2.41
CA LEU A 46 6.97 17.15 -1.48
C LEU A 46 8.31 17.02 -2.24
N ASN A 47 9.34 17.76 -1.83
CA ASN A 47 10.64 17.80 -2.49
C ASN A 47 11.30 16.42 -2.61
N ALA A 48 11.10 15.54 -1.64
CA ALA A 48 11.66 14.19 -1.66
C ALA A 48 11.01 13.27 -2.71
N VAL A 49 9.83 13.65 -3.25
CA VAL A 49 9.01 12.81 -4.11
C VAL A 49 9.34 13.04 -5.58
N LYS A 50 9.68 11.96 -6.26
CA LYS A 50 9.93 11.93 -7.70
C LYS A 50 8.65 11.72 -8.51
N ASP A 51 7.79 10.80 -8.05
CA ASP A 51 6.55 10.47 -8.74
C ASP A 51 5.53 9.80 -7.80
N VAL A 52 4.26 9.89 -8.18
CA VAL A 52 3.15 9.20 -7.50
C VAL A 52 2.34 8.43 -8.53
N ARG A 53 2.16 7.13 -8.29
CA ARG A 53 1.43 6.23 -9.20
C ARG A 53 0.39 5.43 -8.45
N VAL A 54 -0.76 5.25 -9.06
CA VAL A 54 -1.82 4.40 -8.53
C VAL A 54 -2.40 3.56 -9.66
N LYS A 55 -2.55 2.25 -9.41
CA LYS A 55 -3.25 1.34 -10.30
C LYS A 55 -4.03 0.30 -9.49
N GLY A 56 -5.35 0.34 -9.58
CA GLY A 56 -6.21 -0.53 -8.77
C GLY A 56 -5.92 -0.35 -7.28
N ALA A 57 -5.73 -1.44 -6.55
CA ALA A 57 -5.41 -1.42 -5.13
C ALA A 57 -3.88 -1.30 -4.86
N ILE A 58 -3.14 -0.64 -5.72
CA ILE A 58 -1.70 -0.40 -5.56
C ILE A 58 -1.45 1.10 -5.59
N GLY A 59 -0.91 1.66 -4.50
CA GLY A 59 -0.47 3.05 -4.41
C GLY A 59 1.03 3.13 -4.17
N VAL A 60 1.72 3.99 -4.91
CA VAL A 60 3.18 4.12 -4.87
C VAL A 60 3.57 5.59 -4.81
N ILE A 61 4.43 5.95 -3.87
CA ILE A 61 5.21 7.18 -3.84
C ILE A 61 6.66 6.81 -4.14
N GLU A 62 7.20 7.29 -5.24
CA GLU A 62 8.61 7.12 -5.60
C GLU A 62 9.42 8.32 -5.13
N LEU A 63 10.50 8.06 -4.42
CA LEU A 63 11.42 9.09 -3.91
C LEU A 63 12.61 9.28 -4.85
N HIS A 64 13.26 10.45 -4.80
CA HIS A 64 14.47 10.72 -5.54
C HIS A 64 15.68 9.93 -5.03
N LYS A 65 15.72 9.62 -3.73
CA LYS A 65 16.83 8.92 -3.06
C LYS A 65 16.36 7.61 -2.44
N ALA A 66 17.31 6.71 -2.25
CA ALA A 66 17.05 5.46 -1.54
C ALA A 66 16.61 5.72 -0.09
N ILE A 67 15.70 4.91 0.37
CA ILE A 67 15.07 5.01 1.69
C ILE A 67 16.02 4.46 2.75
N ASP A 68 16.19 5.20 3.84
CA ASP A 68 16.69 4.62 5.09
C ASP A 68 15.56 3.85 5.79
N ILE A 69 15.56 2.54 5.60
CA ILE A 69 14.54 1.66 6.16
C ILE A 69 14.59 1.61 7.70
N HIS A 70 15.78 1.82 8.30
CA HIS A 70 15.95 1.78 9.74
C HIS A 70 15.29 2.96 10.45
N TRP A 71 15.15 4.08 9.76
CA TRP A 71 14.40 5.22 10.23
C TRP A 71 12.93 5.15 9.82
N MET A 72 12.64 4.87 8.55
CA MET A 72 11.30 5.01 8.00
C MET A 72 10.32 3.96 8.52
N GLN A 73 10.73 2.70 8.64
CA GLN A 73 9.82 1.64 9.07
C GLN A 73 9.35 1.77 10.52
N PRO A 74 10.22 2.07 11.52
CA PRO A 74 9.77 2.37 12.87
C PRO A 74 8.79 3.54 12.92
N ARG A 75 9.00 4.57 12.09
CA ARG A 75 8.12 5.73 12.05
C ARG A 75 6.70 5.37 11.58
N PHE A 76 6.57 4.47 10.61
CA PHE A 76 5.25 3.93 10.23
C PHE A 76 4.57 3.18 11.38
N VAL A 77 5.32 2.38 12.12
CA VAL A 77 4.80 1.63 13.29
C VAL A 77 4.31 2.60 14.38
N GLU A 78 5.03 3.67 14.66
CA GLU A 78 4.61 4.73 15.61
C GLU A 78 3.28 5.38 15.19
N LEU A 79 3.02 5.51 13.89
CA LEU A 79 1.76 6.01 13.35
C LEU A 79 0.66 4.94 13.26
N GLY A 80 0.93 3.73 13.78
CA GLY A 80 -0.04 2.64 13.85
C GLY A 80 -0.31 1.93 12.52
N VAL A 81 0.62 2.01 11.55
CA VAL A 81 0.51 1.34 10.26
C VAL A 81 1.74 0.49 9.97
N TRP A 82 1.56 -0.54 9.14
CA TRP A 82 2.65 -1.38 8.67
C TRP A 82 2.89 -1.15 7.18
N VAL A 83 3.93 -0.37 6.88
CA VAL A 83 4.40 -0.14 5.50
C VAL A 83 5.84 -0.61 5.41
N ARG A 84 6.17 -1.39 4.39
CA ARG A 84 7.52 -1.88 4.13
C ARG A 84 8.09 -1.25 2.87
N PRO A 85 8.83 -0.14 2.99
CA PRO A 85 9.45 0.49 1.85
C PRO A 85 10.49 -0.39 1.17
N PHE A 86 10.71 -0.16 -0.13
CA PHE A 86 11.72 -0.90 -0.89
C PHE A 86 12.48 0.05 -1.83
N SER A 87 13.80 0.09 -1.70
CA SER A 87 14.67 0.97 -2.52
C SER A 87 14.23 2.43 -2.43
N THR A 88 13.66 3.00 -3.48
CA THR A 88 13.11 4.36 -3.54
C THR A 88 11.58 4.39 -3.43
N LEU A 89 10.93 3.24 -3.20
CA LEU A 89 9.47 3.11 -3.27
C LEU A 89 8.85 3.00 -1.88
N VAL A 90 7.94 3.90 -1.57
CA VAL A 90 6.97 3.77 -0.49
C VAL A 90 5.66 3.33 -1.13
N TYR A 91 5.24 2.09 -0.88
CA TYR A 91 4.08 1.55 -1.56
C TYR A 91 3.15 0.79 -0.62
N VAL A 92 1.90 0.69 -1.01
CA VAL A 92 0.85 -0.03 -0.30
C VAL A 92 0.02 -0.87 -1.26
N MET A 93 -0.40 -2.02 -0.75
CA MET A 93 -1.32 -2.95 -1.42
C MET A 93 -2.39 -3.38 -0.42
N PRO A 94 -3.35 -2.49 -0.10
CA PRO A 94 -4.37 -2.79 0.88
C PRO A 94 -5.26 -3.96 0.42
N PRO A 95 -5.78 -4.78 1.36
CA PRO A 95 -6.75 -5.80 1.04
C PRO A 95 -8.03 -5.15 0.48
N PHE A 96 -8.71 -5.85 -0.45
CA PHE A 96 -9.88 -5.28 -1.14
C PHE A 96 -11.06 -4.97 -0.22
N ILE A 97 -11.08 -5.57 0.97
CA ILE A 97 -12.09 -5.34 2.01
C ILE A 97 -11.77 -4.14 2.92
N MET A 98 -10.59 -3.52 2.79
CA MET A 98 -10.22 -2.36 3.61
C MET A 98 -11.25 -1.24 3.43
N ASP A 99 -11.75 -0.70 4.53
CA ASP A 99 -12.69 0.40 4.49
C ASP A 99 -12.02 1.76 4.18
N THR A 100 -12.83 2.80 4.01
CA THR A 100 -12.34 4.13 3.64
C THR A 100 -11.58 4.81 4.77
N VAL A 101 -11.94 4.54 6.03
CA VAL A 101 -11.33 5.17 7.20
C VAL A 101 -9.93 4.62 7.42
N ASP A 102 -9.79 3.30 7.38
CA ASP A 102 -8.49 2.64 7.56
C ASP A 102 -7.55 2.94 6.37
N LEU A 103 -8.09 3.03 5.15
CA LEU A 103 -7.31 3.45 3.99
C LEU A 103 -6.82 4.90 4.13
N SER A 104 -7.64 5.82 4.65
CA SER A 104 -7.21 7.21 4.92
C SER A 104 -6.16 7.31 6.01
N ARG A 105 -6.22 6.46 7.04
CA ARG A 105 -5.14 6.38 8.05
C ARG A 105 -3.82 5.95 7.43
N LEU A 106 -3.88 4.95 6.55
CA LEU A 106 -2.70 4.43 5.85
C LEU A 106 -2.07 5.50 4.95
N THR A 107 -2.86 6.17 4.12
CA THR A 107 -2.36 7.23 3.23
C THR A 107 -1.87 8.45 3.99
N ALA A 108 -2.54 8.85 5.07
CA ALA A 108 -2.10 9.95 5.94
C ALA A 108 -0.74 9.64 6.58
N ALA A 109 -0.53 8.40 7.05
CA ALA A 109 0.76 7.97 7.56
C ALA A 109 1.85 8.01 6.49
N MET A 110 1.55 7.58 5.25
CA MET A 110 2.50 7.67 4.13
C MET A 110 2.92 9.13 3.87
N LEU A 111 1.96 10.04 3.79
CA LEU A 111 2.21 11.46 3.58
C LEU A 111 3.04 12.07 4.71
N THR A 112 2.70 11.76 5.95
CA THR A 112 3.41 12.24 7.14
C THR A 112 4.88 11.81 7.10
N VAL A 113 5.14 10.50 6.96
CA VAL A 113 6.51 9.97 6.97
C VAL A 113 7.33 10.51 5.81
N VAL A 114 6.74 10.61 4.61
CA VAL A 114 7.45 11.14 3.44
C VAL A 114 7.74 12.65 3.61
N SER A 115 6.85 13.41 4.26
CA SER A 115 7.09 14.84 4.53
C SER A 115 8.18 15.10 5.56
N GLU A 116 8.48 14.13 6.43
CA GLU A 116 9.54 14.21 7.43
C GLU A 116 10.95 13.95 6.86
N ILE A 117 11.04 13.51 5.58
CA ILE A 117 12.33 13.30 4.92
C ILE A 117 13.00 14.65 4.74
N LYS A 118 14.10 14.86 5.47
CA LYS A 118 14.90 16.08 5.33
C LYS A 118 15.66 16.04 4.01
N ASP A 119 15.60 17.14 3.28
CA ASP A 119 16.50 17.37 2.14
C ASP A 119 17.94 17.37 2.67
N ALA A 120 18.72 16.36 2.29
CA ALA A 120 20.14 16.28 2.58
C ALA A 120 20.93 16.72 1.34
#